data_50448823be2c8f1476806615009b6042
#
_entry.id   50448823be2c8f1476806615009b6042
#
_cell.length_a   1.000
_cell.length_b   1.000
_cell.length_c   1.000
_cell.angle_alpha   90.00
_cell.angle_beta   90.00
_cell.angle_gamma   90.00
#
_symmetry.space_group_name_H-M   'P 1'
#
loop_
_entity.id
_entity.type
_entity.pdbx_description
1 polymer ?
#
loop_
_entity_poly.entity_id
_entity_poly.type
_entity_poly.pdbx_seq_one_letter_code
_entity_poly.pdbx_strand_id
1 'polypeptide(L)'
;MTTHDDPTQFPQYSAQLGLFPEFIAQKQEKLDLKESISWSGSDAVVKTFDGRKLLQIEGKAMSLSSRKHVKDAQGRDLFTIRKHLWKCLPSYYLEDPSGNRICEVSGNWSFASQRATCTFVSIGGKSETLSLKGRWTQTGAEIKHEPTGQTVANITRRISARDLLVNSQAYWLFVAPNVDMALMVAICVCLDDRNTNSA
;
A
#
# COMPACT_ATOMS: atom_id res chain seq x y z
N MET A 1 24.86 16.59 0.59
CA MET A 1 24.24 16.00 -0.61
C MET A 1 24.27 14.50 -0.40
N THR A 2 23.34 13.95 0.37
CA THR A 2 23.26 12.53 0.69
C THR A 2 22.42 11.87 -0.41
N THR A 3 23.09 11.09 -1.24
CA THR A 3 22.45 10.17 -2.18
C THR A 3 21.59 9.22 -1.39
N HIS A 4 20.28 9.41 -1.40
CA HIS A 4 19.34 8.37 -0.98
C HIS A 4 19.54 7.21 -1.94
N ASP A 5 20.02 6.09 -1.40
CA ASP A 5 20.14 4.84 -2.12
C ASP A 5 18.76 4.49 -2.71
N ASP A 6 18.65 4.70 -4.02
CA ASP A 6 17.55 4.16 -4.79
C ASP A 6 17.66 2.63 -4.64
N PRO A 7 16.63 1.92 -4.15
CA PRO A 7 16.76 0.50 -3.95
C PRO A 7 17.13 -0.14 -5.29
N THR A 8 18.00 -1.12 -5.23
CA THR A 8 18.46 -1.93 -6.35
C THR A 8 17.32 -2.15 -7.34
N GLN A 9 17.59 -1.90 -8.62
CA GLN A 9 16.59 -2.04 -9.67
C GLN A 9 15.90 -3.40 -9.57
N PHE A 10 14.59 -3.41 -9.40
CA PHE A 10 13.82 -4.65 -9.31
C PHE A 10 13.88 -5.39 -10.65
N PRO A 11 14.07 -6.71 -10.64
CA PRO A 11 13.86 -7.52 -11.83
C PRO A 11 12.39 -7.40 -12.26
N GLN A 12 12.16 -7.39 -13.57
CA GLN A 12 10.80 -7.41 -14.09
C GLN A 12 10.10 -8.69 -13.66
N TYR A 13 8.90 -8.56 -13.09
CA TYR A 13 8.08 -9.73 -12.80
C TYR A 13 7.59 -10.37 -14.11
N SER A 14 7.62 -11.70 -14.18
CA SER A 14 7.39 -12.43 -15.45
C SER A 14 5.95 -12.36 -15.97
N ALA A 15 4.98 -12.08 -15.09
CA ALA A 15 3.56 -11.96 -15.42
C ALA A 15 2.97 -10.70 -14.76
N GLN A 16 1.79 -10.29 -15.18
CA GLN A 16 1.08 -9.20 -14.51
C GLN A 16 0.56 -9.68 -13.15
N LEU A 17 1.03 -9.03 -12.09
CA LEU A 17 0.68 -9.34 -10.70
C LEU A 17 -0.18 -8.22 -10.11
N GLY A 18 -1.47 -8.45 -9.96
CA GLY A 18 -2.38 -7.46 -9.40
C GLY A 18 -3.84 -7.69 -9.74
N LEU A 19 -4.66 -6.70 -9.39
CA LEU A 19 -6.13 -6.68 -9.54
C LEU A 19 -6.57 -5.77 -10.69
N PHE A 20 -5.82 -4.68 -10.94
CA PHE A 20 -6.23 -3.60 -11.83
C PHE A 20 -5.25 -3.46 -12.99
N PRO A 21 -5.62 -3.91 -14.22
CA PRO A 21 -4.73 -3.89 -15.39
C PRO A 21 -4.18 -2.51 -15.72
N GLU A 22 -4.98 -1.46 -15.53
CA GLU A 22 -4.61 -0.07 -15.80
C GLU A 22 -3.56 0.50 -14.84
N PHE A 23 -3.33 -0.17 -13.69
CA PHE A 23 -2.34 0.22 -12.70
C PHE A 23 -1.08 -0.64 -12.71
N ILE A 24 -0.95 -1.54 -13.68
CA ILE A 24 0.27 -2.33 -13.84
C ILE A 24 1.43 -1.44 -14.26
N ALA A 25 2.48 -1.41 -13.44
CA ALA A 25 3.68 -0.63 -13.70
C ALA A 25 4.43 -1.16 -14.92
N GLN A 26 4.68 -0.30 -15.92
CA GLN A 26 5.42 -0.68 -17.14
C GLN A 26 6.94 -0.71 -16.92
N LYS A 27 7.41 0.00 -15.93
CA LYS A 27 8.79 0.08 -15.45
C LYS A 27 8.79 0.15 -13.94
N GLN A 28 9.95 0.13 -13.30
CA GLN A 28 10.02 0.43 -11.87
C GLN A 28 9.47 1.84 -11.61
N GLU A 29 8.44 1.91 -10.78
CA GLU A 29 7.79 3.17 -10.41
C GLU A 29 8.11 3.54 -8.96
N LYS A 30 8.21 4.84 -8.70
CA LYS A 30 8.40 5.43 -7.39
C LYS A 30 7.20 6.31 -7.07
N LEU A 31 6.49 5.97 -6.00
CA LEU A 31 5.28 6.67 -5.58
C LEU A 31 5.54 7.47 -4.30
N ASP A 32 4.98 8.68 -4.23
CA ASP A 32 5.03 9.54 -3.05
C ASP A 32 3.80 9.28 -2.17
N LEU A 33 4.03 8.69 -1.01
CA LEU A 33 3.03 8.43 0.01
C LEU A 33 3.25 9.41 1.16
N LYS A 34 2.47 10.49 1.21
CA LYS A 34 2.48 11.42 2.33
C LYS A 34 1.64 10.88 3.49
N GLU A 35 1.97 11.30 4.72
CA GLU A 35 1.31 10.92 5.97
C GLU A 35 -0.22 11.16 5.99
N SER A 36 -0.74 11.97 5.06
CA SER A 36 -2.19 12.17 4.90
C SER A 36 -2.97 10.91 4.49
N ILE A 37 -2.27 9.78 4.26
CA ILE A 37 -2.90 8.47 4.03
C ILE A 37 -3.40 7.85 5.34
N SER A 38 -3.02 8.42 6.50
CA SER A 38 -3.42 7.89 7.80
C SER A 38 -4.94 7.94 8.02
N TRP A 39 -5.44 7.09 8.91
CA TRP A 39 -6.87 6.96 9.22
C TRP A 39 -7.48 8.17 9.95
N SER A 40 -6.73 9.25 10.08
CA SER A 40 -7.23 10.50 10.68
C SER A 40 -8.37 11.18 9.92
N GLY A 41 -8.87 10.57 8.84
CA GLY A 41 -10.04 11.04 8.09
C GLY A 41 -9.73 12.12 7.05
N SER A 42 -8.46 12.36 6.76
CA SER A 42 -8.06 13.29 5.71
C SER A 42 -8.00 12.60 4.34
N ASP A 43 -8.41 13.34 3.32
CA ASP A 43 -8.25 12.92 1.94
C ASP A 43 -6.77 12.97 1.54
N ALA A 44 -6.32 11.99 0.77
CA ALA A 44 -4.95 11.89 0.29
C ALA A 44 -4.88 11.70 -1.22
N VAL A 45 -3.83 12.24 -1.83
CA VAL A 45 -3.53 12.04 -3.25
C VAL A 45 -2.19 11.34 -3.36
N VAL A 46 -2.19 10.15 -3.97
CA VAL A 46 -0.98 9.42 -4.33
C VAL A 46 -0.51 9.88 -5.70
N LYS A 47 0.78 10.22 -5.81
CA LYS A 47 1.41 10.66 -7.04
C LYS A 47 2.61 9.79 -7.36
N THR A 48 2.91 9.64 -8.63
CA THR A 48 4.22 9.17 -9.09
C THR A 48 5.30 10.21 -8.82
N PHE A 49 6.57 9.80 -8.84
CA PHE A 49 7.68 10.71 -8.58
C PHE A 49 7.76 11.89 -9.55
N ASP A 50 7.32 11.72 -10.79
CA ASP A 50 7.20 12.79 -11.80
C ASP A 50 5.99 13.73 -11.59
N GLY A 51 5.22 13.51 -10.50
CA GLY A 51 4.10 14.38 -10.10
C GLY A 51 2.75 14.02 -10.70
N ARG A 52 2.66 12.98 -11.52
CA ARG A 52 1.39 12.51 -12.10
C ARG A 52 0.49 11.95 -10.98
N LYS A 53 -0.75 12.43 -10.90
CA LYS A 53 -1.76 11.88 -9.99
C LYS A 53 -2.07 10.44 -10.38
N LEU A 54 -1.98 9.52 -9.43
CA LEU A 54 -2.29 8.11 -9.62
C LEU A 54 -3.62 7.74 -8.98
N LEU A 55 -3.76 8.01 -7.67
CA LEU A 55 -4.94 7.66 -6.89
C LEU A 55 -5.36 8.82 -6.00
N GLN A 56 -6.64 8.83 -5.67
CA GLN A 56 -7.22 9.66 -4.61
C GLN A 56 -7.84 8.74 -3.56
N ILE A 57 -7.51 8.99 -2.30
CA ILE A 57 -8.02 8.22 -1.16
C ILE A 57 -8.88 9.16 -0.34
N GLU A 58 -10.16 8.83 -0.20
CA GLU A 58 -11.12 9.59 0.59
C GLU A 58 -11.41 8.86 1.90
N GLY A 59 -11.10 9.51 3.04
CA GLY A 59 -11.34 9.00 4.37
C GLY A 59 -12.57 9.65 5.00
N LYS A 60 -13.53 8.86 5.51
CA LYS A 60 -14.61 9.41 6.34
C LYS A 60 -14.22 9.33 7.81
N ALA A 61 -13.85 10.47 8.39
CA ALA A 61 -13.34 10.60 9.77
C ALA A 61 -14.27 10.12 10.88
N MET A 62 -15.57 9.94 10.65
CA MET A 62 -16.57 9.70 11.69
C MET A 62 -17.47 8.50 11.46
N SER A 63 -17.05 7.48 10.69
CA SER A 63 -17.86 6.28 10.58
C SER A 63 -17.33 5.19 11.50
N LEU A 64 -18.18 4.58 12.31
CA LEU A 64 -17.93 3.38 13.11
C LEU A 64 -17.35 2.20 12.29
N SER A 65 -17.38 2.30 10.96
CA SER A 65 -16.97 1.24 10.03
C SER A 65 -15.62 1.49 9.36
N SER A 66 -14.86 2.52 9.74
CA SER A 66 -13.50 2.80 9.21
C SER A 66 -13.34 2.41 7.72
N ARG A 67 -13.91 3.22 6.81
CA ARG A 67 -13.88 2.96 5.37
C ARG A 67 -13.01 3.99 4.68
N LYS A 68 -12.19 3.55 3.70
CA LYS A 68 -11.50 4.44 2.78
C LYS A 68 -11.90 4.11 1.35
N HIS A 69 -12.41 5.10 0.65
CA HIS A 69 -12.74 4.98 -0.76
C HIS A 69 -11.51 5.35 -1.58
N VAL A 70 -11.13 4.47 -2.49
CA VAL A 70 -9.99 4.68 -3.39
C VAL A 70 -10.51 4.89 -4.80
N LYS A 71 -10.12 6.01 -5.39
CA LYS A 71 -10.49 6.45 -6.72
C LYS A 71 -9.26 6.60 -7.61
N ASP A 72 -9.46 6.49 -8.90
CA ASP A 72 -8.43 6.79 -9.88
C ASP A 72 -8.16 8.31 -10.02
N ALA A 73 -7.26 8.67 -10.93
CA ALA A 73 -6.92 10.07 -11.20
C ALA A 73 -8.11 10.87 -11.74
N GLN A 74 -9.09 10.21 -12.36
CA GLN A 74 -10.32 10.79 -12.94
C GLN A 74 -11.49 10.84 -11.96
N GLY A 75 -11.32 10.30 -10.75
CA GLY A 75 -12.36 10.27 -9.70
C GLY A 75 -13.31 9.08 -9.81
N ARG A 76 -13.03 8.06 -10.64
CA ARG A 76 -13.83 6.83 -10.70
C ARG A 76 -13.49 5.93 -9.52
N ASP A 77 -14.52 5.37 -8.88
CA ASP A 77 -14.33 4.45 -7.78
C ASP A 77 -13.64 3.17 -8.26
N LEU A 78 -12.54 2.79 -7.58
CA LEU A 78 -11.81 1.55 -7.84
C LEU A 78 -12.16 0.49 -6.82
N PHE A 79 -12.02 0.81 -5.53
CA PHE A 79 -12.33 -0.09 -4.43
C PHE A 79 -12.48 0.68 -3.11
N THR A 80 -13.02 0.00 -2.13
CA THR A 80 -13.11 0.47 -0.74
C THR A 80 -12.26 -0.42 0.17
N ILE A 81 -11.38 0.17 0.96
CA ILE A 81 -10.64 -0.53 2.02
C ILE A 81 -11.53 -0.55 3.27
N ARG A 82 -11.75 -1.74 3.84
CA ARG A 82 -12.55 -1.95 5.03
C ARG A 82 -11.81 -2.79 6.07
N LYS A 83 -12.03 -2.46 7.33
CA LYS A 83 -11.49 -3.19 8.48
C LYS A 83 -12.48 -4.25 8.95
N HIS A 84 -11.99 -5.44 9.27
CA HIS A 84 -12.79 -6.44 9.97
C HIS A 84 -12.99 -6.03 11.44
N LEU A 85 -14.24 -5.85 11.86
CA LEU A 85 -14.55 -5.37 13.22
C LEU A 85 -14.43 -6.46 14.30
N TRP A 86 -14.53 -7.73 13.93
CA TRP A 86 -14.68 -8.85 14.86
C TRP A 86 -13.53 -9.84 14.88
N LYS A 87 -12.42 -9.54 14.19
CA LYS A 87 -11.22 -10.37 14.25
C LYS A 87 -10.31 -9.91 15.39
N CYS A 88 -9.77 -10.86 16.16
CA CYS A 88 -8.83 -10.58 17.26
C CYS A 88 -7.54 -9.89 16.76
N LEU A 89 -7.15 -10.16 15.52
CA LEU A 89 -6.03 -9.49 14.87
C LEU A 89 -6.57 -8.52 13.81
N PRO A 90 -6.04 -7.30 13.74
CA PRO A 90 -6.44 -6.34 12.73
C PRO A 90 -6.25 -6.93 11.32
N SER A 91 -7.32 -7.02 10.59
CA SER A 91 -7.34 -7.48 9.21
C SER A 91 -8.25 -6.57 8.39
N TYR A 92 -7.94 -6.47 7.12
CA TYR A 92 -8.60 -5.59 6.17
C TYR A 92 -8.99 -6.38 4.93
N TYR A 93 -9.95 -5.87 4.20
CA TYR A 93 -10.29 -6.39 2.88
C TYR A 93 -10.60 -5.25 1.92
N LEU A 94 -10.38 -5.50 0.64
CA LEU A 94 -10.75 -4.61 -0.44
C LEU A 94 -12.06 -5.10 -1.04
N GLU A 95 -12.97 -4.17 -1.25
CA GLU A 95 -14.30 -4.40 -1.81
C GLU A 95 -14.43 -3.59 -3.10
N ASP A 96 -14.79 -4.24 -4.20
CA ASP A 96 -15.03 -3.56 -5.47
C ASP A 96 -16.31 -2.68 -5.41
N PRO A 97 -16.58 -1.84 -6.41
CA PRO A 97 -17.79 -1.00 -6.43
C PRO A 97 -19.11 -1.80 -6.41
N SER A 98 -19.09 -3.09 -6.77
CA SER A 98 -20.22 -4.01 -6.71
C SER A 98 -20.42 -4.66 -5.36
N GLY A 99 -19.49 -4.43 -4.40
CA GLY A 99 -19.53 -5.00 -3.06
C GLY A 99 -18.87 -6.38 -2.92
N ASN A 100 -18.16 -6.87 -3.94
CA ASN A 100 -17.44 -8.13 -3.86
C ASN A 100 -16.07 -7.93 -3.19
N ARG A 101 -15.69 -8.89 -2.33
CA ARG A 101 -14.34 -8.90 -1.77
C ARG A 101 -13.34 -9.39 -2.81
N ILE A 102 -12.35 -8.56 -3.14
CA ILE A 102 -11.35 -8.83 -4.16
C ILE A 102 -9.95 -9.08 -3.58
N CYS A 103 -9.72 -8.72 -2.32
CA CYS A 103 -8.45 -8.93 -1.64
C CYS A 103 -8.64 -8.97 -0.14
N GLU A 104 -7.84 -9.77 0.57
CA GLU A 104 -7.78 -9.80 2.03
C GLU A 104 -6.34 -9.52 2.50
N VAL A 105 -6.19 -8.59 3.46
CA VAL A 105 -4.93 -8.26 4.11
C VAL A 105 -5.02 -8.62 5.58
N SER A 106 -4.26 -9.62 6.01
CA SER A 106 -4.20 -10.08 7.39
C SER A 106 -2.80 -9.96 7.94
N GLY A 107 -2.67 -9.65 9.22
CA GLY A 107 -1.38 -9.48 9.86
C GLY A 107 -1.19 -10.38 11.06
N ASN A 108 -0.01 -10.98 11.19
CA ASN A 108 0.47 -11.57 12.44
C ASN A 108 1.51 -10.60 13.02
N TRP A 109 1.17 -9.99 14.16
CA TRP A 109 1.86 -8.80 14.62
C TRP A 109 2.49 -9.04 15.97
N SER A 110 3.78 -9.16 15.98
CA SER A 110 4.59 -9.06 17.20
C SER A 110 5.29 -7.70 17.25
N PHE A 111 5.61 -7.21 18.43
CA PHE A 111 6.40 -5.98 18.61
C PHE A 111 7.77 -6.05 17.92
N ALA A 112 8.28 -7.26 17.67
CA ALA A 112 9.60 -7.49 17.09
C ALA A 112 9.60 -7.57 15.55
N SER A 113 8.49 -7.93 14.93
CA SER A 113 8.40 -8.03 13.46
C SER A 113 6.98 -7.79 12.98
N GLN A 114 6.81 -6.79 12.14
CA GLN A 114 5.55 -6.55 11.46
C GLN A 114 5.50 -7.45 10.23
N ARG A 115 4.58 -8.40 10.24
CA ARG A 115 4.31 -9.27 9.10
C ARG A 115 2.86 -9.14 8.70
N ALA A 116 2.60 -8.99 7.41
CA ALA A 116 1.26 -9.05 6.84
C ALA A 116 1.26 -9.98 5.63
N THR A 117 0.11 -10.55 5.38
CA THR A 117 -0.15 -11.38 4.19
C THR A 117 -1.33 -10.79 3.45
N CYS A 118 -1.18 -10.63 2.15
CA CYS A 118 -2.22 -10.17 1.25
C CYS A 118 -2.56 -11.29 0.27
N THR A 119 -3.82 -11.70 0.22
CA THR A 119 -4.31 -12.75 -0.68
C THR A 119 -5.36 -12.21 -1.62
N PHE A 120 -5.26 -12.57 -2.90
CA PHE A 120 -6.19 -12.13 -3.94
C PHE A 120 -6.16 -13.08 -5.14
N VAL A 121 -7.13 -12.95 -6.04
CA VAL A 121 -7.10 -13.59 -7.34
C VAL A 121 -6.60 -12.56 -8.35
N SER A 122 -5.47 -12.83 -8.99
CA SER A 122 -4.85 -11.90 -9.94
C SER A 122 -5.61 -11.81 -11.25
N ILE A 123 -5.27 -10.80 -12.06
CA ILE A 123 -5.78 -10.59 -13.43
C ILE A 123 -5.73 -11.88 -14.27
N GLY A 124 -4.70 -12.70 -14.08
CA GLY A 124 -4.54 -13.99 -14.74
C GLY A 124 -5.39 -15.14 -14.16
N GLY A 125 -6.27 -14.87 -13.19
CA GLY A 125 -7.15 -15.85 -12.56
C GLY A 125 -6.46 -16.78 -11.56
N LYS A 126 -5.19 -16.52 -11.19
CA LYS A 126 -4.46 -17.28 -10.17
C LYS A 126 -4.67 -16.69 -8.79
N SER A 127 -4.80 -17.56 -7.80
CA SER A 127 -4.73 -17.17 -6.39
C SER A 127 -3.28 -16.83 -6.04
N GLU A 128 -3.06 -15.60 -5.61
CA GLU A 128 -1.73 -15.07 -5.32
C GLU A 128 -1.61 -14.65 -3.85
N THR A 129 -0.41 -14.73 -3.32
CA THR A 129 -0.10 -14.36 -1.95
C THR A 129 1.13 -13.48 -1.92
N LEU A 130 0.98 -12.30 -1.31
CA LEU A 130 2.09 -11.41 -1.00
C LEU A 130 2.36 -11.44 0.49
N SER A 131 3.62 -11.42 0.88
CA SER A 131 4.03 -11.21 2.27
C SER A 131 4.75 -9.89 2.41
N LEU A 132 4.46 -9.21 3.50
CA LEU A 132 5.16 -8.01 3.89
C LEU A 132 5.99 -8.29 5.14
N LYS A 133 7.25 -7.89 5.11
CA LYS A 133 8.17 -7.96 6.25
C LYS A 133 8.89 -6.62 6.40
N GLY A 134 8.97 -6.12 7.63
CA GLY A 134 9.75 -4.93 7.92
C GLY A 134 9.28 -4.15 9.12
N ARG A 135 10.03 -3.12 9.44
CA ARG A 135 9.63 -2.09 10.41
C ARG A 135 9.24 -0.84 9.63
N TRP A 136 8.04 -0.84 9.13
CA TRP A 136 7.46 0.23 8.31
C TRP A 136 7.81 1.63 8.82
N THR A 137 7.67 1.87 10.13
CA THR A 137 7.86 3.18 10.74
C THR A 137 9.31 3.58 10.99
N GLN A 138 10.24 2.62 10.99
CA GLN A 138 11.62 2.87 11.38
C GLN A 138 12.61 2.75 10.23
N THR A 139 12.60 1.63 9.52
CA THR A 139 13.62 1.30 8.51
C THR A 139 13.04 1.02 7.12
N GLY A 140 11.72 0.88 7.00
CA GLY A 140 11.06 0.47 5.76
C GLY A 140 10.55 -0.96 5.80
N ALA A 141 9.91 -1.39 4.72
CA ALA A 141 9.34 -2.71 4.57
C ALA A 141 9.48 -3.23 3.13
N GLU A 142 9.54 -4.54 3.01
CA GLU A 142 9.63 -5.26 1.74
C GLU A 142 8.36 -6.07 1.53
N ILE A 143 7.83 -6.02 0.30
CA ILE A 143 6.70 -6.85 -0.13
C ILE A 143 7.23 -7.89 -1.09
N LYS A 144 6.99 -9.17 -0.78
CA LYS A 144 7.42 -10.32 -1.58
C LYS A 144 6.22 -11.08 -2.10
N HIS A 145 6.35 -11.60 -3.30
CA HIS A 145 5.45 -12.61 -3.83
C HIS A 145 5.87 -13.97 -3.25
N GLU A 146 5.02 -14.55 -2.40
CA GLU A 146 5.36 -15.78 -1.66
C GLU A 146 5.71 -16.97 -2.56
N PRO A 147 4.96 -17.27 -3.65
CA PRO A 147 5.28 -18.42 -4.49
C PRO A 147 6.66 -18.37 -5.15
N THR A 148 7.17 -17.16 -5.47
CA THR A 148 8.46 -17.01 -6.15
C THR A 148 9.59 -16.52 -5.24
N GLY A 149 9.25 -15.98 -4.06
CA GLY A 149 10.19 -15.30 -3.17
C GLY A 149 10.70 -13.96 -3.70
N GLN A 150 10.23 -13.51 -4.88
CA GLN A 150 10.67 -12.27 -5.51
C GLN A 150 10.11 -11.05 -4.79
N THR A 151 10.95 -10.04 -4.56
CA THR A 151 10.51 -8.74 -4.06
C THR A 151 9.78 -7.99 -5.18
N VAL A 152 8.55 -7.55 -4.89
CA VAL A 152 7.66 -6.87 -5.84
C VAL A 152 7.45 -5.39 -5.49
N ALA A 153 7.71 -5.01 -4.23
CA ALA A 153 7.73 -3.61 -3.83
C ALA A 153 8.58 -3.39 -2.58
N ASN A 154 9.09 -2.17 -2.43
CA ASN A 154 9.79 -1.70 -1.23
C ASN A 154 9.21 -0.39 -0.76
N ILE A 155 9.10 -0.26 0.56
CA ILE A 155 8.67 0.95 1.23
C ILE A 155 9.86 1.49 2.00
N THR A 156 10.18 2.77 1.80
CA THR A 156 11.30 3.43 2.48
C THR A 156 10.82 4.73 3.10
N ARG A 157 11.21 5.00 4.35
CA ARG A 157 10.90 6.28 4.99
C ARG A 157 11.67 7.40 4.30
N ARG A 158 10.95 8.46 3.93
CA ARG A 158 11.56 9.69 3.48
C ARG A 158 11.96 10.52 4.69
N ILE A 159 13.23 10.87 4.83
CA ILE A 159 13.72 11.78 5.86
C ILE A 159 14.15 13.06 5.16
N SER A 160 13.38 14.14 5.30
CA SER A 160 13.80 15.46 4.88
C SER A 160 13.84 16.40 6.09
N ALA A 161 14.73 17.40 6.05
CA ALA A 161 14.83 18.42 7.10
C ALA A 161 13.49 19.14 7.33
N ARG A 162 12.68 19.29 6.28
CA ARG A 162 11.38 19.93 6.35
C ARG A 162 10.34 19.02 7.02
N ASP A 163 10.41 17.70 6.76
CA ASP A 163 9.50 16.72 7.37
C ASP A 163 9.74 16.62 8.89
N LEU A 164 11.01 16.77 9.32
CA LEU A 164 11.39 16.82 10.73
C LEU A 164 10.81 18.04 11.47
N LEU A 165 10.74 19.19 10.80
CA LEU A 165 10.21 20.43 11.39
C LEU A 165 8.69 20.43 11.55
N VAL A 166 7.96 19.68 10.70
CA VAL A 166 6.48 19.64 10.66
C VAL A 166 5.93 18.35 11.27
N ASN A 167 6.80 17.49 11.80
CA ASN A 167 6.44 16.15 12.31
C ASN A 167 5.63 15.32 11.30
N SER A 168 5.86 15.51 10.00
CA SER A 168 5.19 14.82 8.90
C SER A 168 6.01 13.61 8.47
N GLN A 169 5.38 12.45 8.41
CA GLN A 169 6.02 11.23 7.91
C GLN A 169 5.67 11.07 6.43
N ALA A 170 6.67 10.96 5.59
CA ALA A 170 6.51 10.67 4.18
C ALA A 170 7.27 9.40 3.82
N TYR A 171 6.73 8.62 2.89
CA TYR A 171 7.29 7.36 2.46
C TYR A 171 7.40 7.32 0.95
N TRP A 172 8.44 6.65 0.47
CA TRP A 172 8.56 6.24 -0.90
C TRP A 172 8.11 4.77 -1.03
N LEU A 173 7.23 4.52 -1.96
CA LEU A 173 6.86 3.16 -2.38
C LEU A 173 7.46 2.91 -3.75
N PHE A 174 8.40 1.98 -3.82
CA PHE A 174 8.97 1.51 -5.08
C PHE A 174 8.23 0.26 -5.50
N VAL A 175 7.76 0.22 -6.74
CA VAL A 175 6.99 -0.89 -7.30
C VAL A 175 7.72 -1.47 -8.49
N ALA A 176 7.87 -2.79 -8.53
CA ALA A 176 8.52 -3.50 -9.62
C ALA A 176 7.71 -3.41 -10.94
N PRO A 177 8.37 -3.54 -12.11
CA PRO A 177 7.66 -3.68 -13.38
C PRO A 177 6.71 -4.89 -13.37
N ASN A 178 5.58 -4.80 -14.05
CA ASN A 178 4.50 -5.78 -14.12
C ASN A 178 3.72 -5.98 -12.80
N VAL A 179 3.88 -5.10 -11.82
CA VAL A 179 3.16 -5.14 -10.53
C VAL A 179 2.15 -3.99 -10.45
N ASP A 180 1.00 -4.26 -9.86
CA ASP A 180 -0.11 -3.32 -9.69
C ASP A 180 0.19 -2.29 -8.60
N MET A 181 0.33 -1.03 -9.00
CA MET A 181 0.60 0.09 -8.11
C MET A 181 -0.57 0.38 -7.15
N ALA A 182 -1.83 0.22 -7.59
CA ALA A 182 -3.00 0.49 -6.77
C ALA A 182 -3.12 -0.54 -5.62
N LEU A 183 -2.87 -1.81 -5.92
CA LEU A 183 -2.81 -2.86 -4.89
C LEU A 183 -1.69 -2.61 -3.89
N MET A 184 -0.48 -2.23 -4.35
CA MET A 184 0.63 -1.92 -3.45
C MET A 184 0.32 -0.74 -2.52
N VAL A 185 -0.31 0.31 -3.04
CA VAL A 185 -0.79 1.44 -2.23
C VAL A 185 -1.84 0.98 -1.21
N ALA A 186 -2.80 0.13 -1.60
CA ALA A 186 -3.82 -0.40 -0.69
C ALA A 186 -3.20 -1.16 0.50
N ILE A 187 -2.20 -2.00 0.24
CA ILE A 187 -1.45 -2.70 1.29
C ILE A 187 -0.80 -1.69 2.25
N CYS A 188 -0.15 -0.64 1.72
CA CYS A 188 0.45 0.41 2.52
C CYS A 188 -0.57 1.12 3.42
N VAL A 189 -1.74 1.44 2.88
CA VAL A 189 -2.83 2.07 3.66
C VAL A 189 -3.33 1.17 4.79
N CYS A 190 -3.47 -0.14 4.56
CA CYS A 190 -3.85 -1.10 5.60
C CYS A 190 -2.83 -1.17 6.74
N LEU A 191 -1.55 -0.97 6.43
CA LEU A 191 -0.47 -1.00 7.42
C LEU A 191 -0.40 0.28 8.26
N ASP A 192 -0.63 1.42 7.64
CA ASP A 192 -0.56 2.73 8.30
C ASP A 192 -1.65 2.89 9.36
N ASP A 193 -2.86 2.41 9.10
CA ASP A 193 -3.98 2.41 10.06
C ASP A 193 -3.64 1.78 11.42
N ARG A 194 -2.75 0.81 11.43
CA ARG A 194 -2.40 0.08 12.64
C ARG A 194 -1.47 0.85 13.56
N ASN A 195 -0.55 1.59 12.97
CA ASN A 195 0.42 2.37 13.76
C ASN A 195 -0.28 3.50 14.51
N THR A 196 -1.36 4.02 13.94
CA THR A 196 -2.15 5.11 14.54
C THR A 196 -3.07 4.62 15.68
N ASN A 197 -3.50 3.34 15.66
CA ASN A 197 -4.40 2.77 16.66
C ASN A 197 -3.68 2.00 17.79
N SER A 198 -2.35 1.99 17.81
CA SER A 198 -1.51 1.28 18.81
C SER A 198 -0.75 2.25 19.75
N ALA A 199 -1.05 3.55 19.66
CA ALA A 199 -0.45 4.59 20.51
C ALA A 199 -1.44 5.01 21.61
#